data_a0e7fd26608e92c75870e35e48d9b471
#
_entry.id   a0e7fd26608e92c75870e35e48d9b471
#
_cell.length_a   1.000
_cell.length_b   1.000
_cell.length_c   1.000
_cell.angle_alpha   90.00
_cell.angle_beta   90.00
_cell.angle_gamma   90.00
#
_symmetry.space_group_name_H-M   'P 1'
#
loop_
_entity.id
_entity.type
_entity.pdbx_description
1 polymer ?
#
loop_
_entity_poly.entity_id
_entity_poly.type
_entity_poly.pdbx_seq_one_letter_code
_entity_poly.pdbx_strand_id
1 'polypeptide(L)'
;MHSHAQHHPQAASPESGPATGGLVMNWGWRYDLVVWLSNLLLRGKLRVLRETALDLARLRQGDAVLDVGCGTGTLALAAKERVGSTGLVVGIDPGPRQIGRARSKAARQGLDIDFRVGVIERLELPDQSFDAALSTMMMHHLPDDLKRRGLAEIARTLKPGGRLVVADFKRPEPGAGRPVRFGAGESGIQDLPGFLAQAGFAEVEAGDVRLPRLPGIAGAGYVLGRKG
;
A
#
# COMPACT_ATOMS: atom_id res chain seq x y z
N MET A 1 12.42 52.61 -4.64
CA MET A 1 13.00 51.58 -3.76
C MET A 1 11.98 50.46 -3.64
N HIS A 2 12.08 49.44 -4.49
CA HIS A 2 11.19 48.26 -4.46
C HIS A 2 11.94 47.13 -3.77
N SER A 3 11.48 46.75 -2.59
CA SER A 3 11.99 45.62 -1.81
C SER A 3 11.45 44.32 -2.43
N HIS A 4 12.31 43.52 -3.07
CA HIS A 4 12.02 42.14 -3.47
C HIS A 4 12.12 41.25 -2.23
N ALA A 5 10.94 40.84 -1.70
CA ALA A 5 10.87 39.78 -0.71
C ALA A 5 11.24 38.45 -1.41
N GLN A 6 12.40 37.92 -1.10
CA GLN A 6 12.81 36.59 -1.53
C GLN A 6 12.01 35.57 -0.73
N HIS A 7 11.10 34.85 -1.38
CA HIS A 7 10.48 33.63 -0.83
C HIS A 7 11.56 32.52 -0.78
N HIS A 8 12.11 32.30 0.40
CA HIS A 8 12.83 31.06 0.68
C HIS A 8 11.80 29.93 0.83
N PRO A 9 11.96 28.79 0.11
CA PRO A 9 11.13 27.62 0.39
C PRO A 9 11.46 27.13 1.80
N GLN A 10 10.46 27.10 2.67
CA GLN A 10 10.58 26.52 4.00
C GLN A 10 10.98 25.04 3.83
N ALA A 11 12.14 24.68 4.37
CA ALA A 11 12.53 23.28 4.51
C ALA A 11 11.47 22.54 5.32
N ALA A 12 10.90 21.48 4.77
CA ALA A 12 9.93 20.67 5.46
C ALA A 12 10.51 20.15 6.77
N SER A 13 9.77 20.31 7.87
CA SER A 13 10.19 19.79 9.16
C SER A 13 10.36 18.26 9.07
N PRO A 14 11.32 17.64 9.79
CA PRO A 14 11.55 16.18 9.73
C PRO A 14 10.34 15.32 10.16
N GLU A 15 9.28 15.93 10.67
CA GLU A 15 8.02 15.28 11.01
C GLU A 15 6.95 15.31 9.89
N SER A 16 7.15 16.13 8.85
CA SER A 16 6.26 16.18 7.67
C SER A 16 6.83 15.28 6.57
N GLY A 17 6.07 14.26 6.18
CA GLY A 17 6.40 13.42 5.02
C GLY A 17 6.36 14.21 3.70
N PRO A 18 6.69 13.57 2.58
CA PRO A 18 6.64 14.19 1.25
C PRO A 18 5.21 14.66 0.94
N ALA A 19 5.10 15.77 0.19
CA ALA A 19 3.80 16.27 -0.24
C ALA A 19 3.15 15.28 -1.21
N THR A 20 1.92 14.89 -0.92
CA THR A 20 1.09 14.03 -1.78
C THR A 20 -0.38 14.50 -1.69
N GLY A 21 -1.15 14.27 -2.75
CA GLY A 21 -2.60 14.51 -2.74
C GLY A 21 -3.40 13.38 -2.06
N GLY A 22 -2.76 12.30 -1.66
CA GLY A 22 -3.37 11.20 -0.92
C GLY A 22 -3.56 11.49 0.57
N LEU A 23 -4.46 10.76 1.22
CA LEU A 23 -4.62 10.84 2.67
C LEU A 23 -3.42 10.16 3.36
N VAL A 24 -2.63 10.96 4.10
CA VAL A 24 -1.48 10.47 4.85
C VAL A 24 -1.87 10.17 6.30
N MET A 25 -1.73 8.92 6.71
CA MET A 25 -1.83 8.54 8.12
C MET A 25 -0.46 8.58 8.77
N ASN A 26 -0.30 9.38 9.82
CA ASN A 26 0.98 9.54 10.52
C ASN A 26 0.82 9.35 12.04
N TRP A 27 0.20 8.22 12.43
CA TRP A 27 -0.19 7.94 13.83
C TRP A 27 0.78 7.03 14.57
N GLY A 28 1.73 6.39 13.90
CA GLY A 28 2.71 5.50 14.49
C GLY A 28 2.08 4.35 15.30
N TRP A 29 2.44 4.19 16.57
CA TRP A 29 1.94 3.12 17.45
C TRP A 29 0.42 3.17 17.69
N ARG A 30 -0.20 4.37 17.62
CA ARG A 30 -1.66 4.53 17.74
C ARG A 30 -2.40 3.83 16.59
N TYR A 31 -1.79 3.81 15.41
CA TYR A 31 -2.33 3.05 14.28
C TYR A 31 -2.33 1.55 14.59
N ASP A 32 -1.24 1.00 15.14
CA ASP A 32 -1.19 -0.40 15.55
C ASP A 32 -2.28 -0.75 16.57
N LEU A 33 -2.54 0.15 17.53
CA LEU A 33 -3.61 -0.03 18.52
C LEU A 33 -5.00 -0.05 17.86
N VAL A 34 -5.26 0.88 16.94
CA VAL A 34 -6.54 0.94 16.18
C VAL A 34 -6.71 -0.33 15.35
N VAL A 35 -5.68 -0.76 14.63
CA VAL A 35 -5.70 -1.99 13.83
C VAL A 35 -5.87 -3.22 14.71
N TRP A 36 -5.21 -3.28 15.88
CA TRP A 36 -5.35 -4.37 16.84
C TRP A 36 -6.78 -4.44 17.39
N LEU A 37 -7.34 -3.30 17.83
CA LEU A 37 -8.71 -3.22 18.35
C LEU A 37 -9.71 -3.58 17.25
N SER A 38 -9.53 -3.06 16.04
CA SER A 38 -10.35 -3.41 14.87
C SER A 38 -10.26 -4.92 14.55
N ASN A 39 -9.07 -5.51 14.60
CA ASN A 39 -8.91 -6.95 14.41
C ASN A 39 -9.59 -7.76 15.53
N LEU A 40 -9.55 -7.30 16.76
CA LEU A 40 -10.23 -7.95 17.89
C LEU A 40 -11.74 -7.90 17.68
N LEU A 41 -12.31 -6.73 17.39
CA LEU A 41 -13.75 -6.53 17.12
C LEU A 41 -14.19 -7.31 15.88
N LEU A 42 -13.37 -7.38 14.86
CA LEU A 42 -13.60 -8.08 13.60
C LEU A 42 -13.15 -9.54 13.62
N ARG A 43 -12.80 -10.09 14.81
CA ARG A 43 -12.34 -11.48 14.98
C ARG A 43 -11.20 -11.87 14.01
N GLY A 44 -10.22 -10.98 13.84
CA GLY A 44 -9.05 -11.24 13.01
C GLY A 44 -9.24 -11.09 11.50
N LYS A 45 -10.40 -10.62 11.05
CA LYS A 45 -10.78 -10.65 9.61
C LYS A 45 -10.01 -9.66 8.74
N LEU A 46 -9.43 -8.57 9.28
CA LEU A 46 -8.51 -7.72 8.53
C LEU A 46 -7.19 -8.43 8.21
N ARG A 47 -6.82 -9.43 8.98
CA ARG A 47 -5.68 -10.29 8.68
C ARG A 47 -5.87 -11.06 7.37
N VAL A 48 -7.11 -11.45 7.04
CA VAL A 48 -7.42 -12.19 5.82
C VAL A 48 -6.99 -11.43 4.56
N LEU A 49 -7.14 -10.09 4.52
CA LEU A 49 -6.67 -9.28 3.38
C LEU A 49 -5.17 -9.43 3.15
N ARG A 50 -4.37 -9.38 4.22
CA ARG A 50 -2.92 -9.53 4.14
C ARG A 50 -2.51 -10.95 3.73
N GLU A 51 -3.11 -11.96 4.34
CA GLU A 51 -2.84 -13.35 3.98
C GLU A 51 -3.22 -13.62 2.51
N THR A 52 -4.38 -13.14 2.05
CA THR A 52 -4.79 -13.24 0.64
C THR A 52 -3.74 -12.59 -0.28
N ALA A 53 -3.26 -11.38 0.05
CA ALA A 53 -2.25 -10.72 -0.77
C ALA A 53 -0.94 -11.52 -0.83
N LEU A 54 -0.48 -12.06 0.31
CA LEU A 54 0.73 -12.88 0.39
C LEU A 54 0.60 -14.21 -0.36
N ASP A 55 -0.56 -14.86 -0.28
CA ASP A 55 -0.79 -16.14 -0.95
C ASP A 55 -0.88 -15.98 -2.47
N LEU A 56 -1.57 -14.94 -2.95
CA LEU A 56 -1.67 -14.61 -4.37
C LEU A 56 -0.33 -14.14 -4.96
N ALA A 57 0.51 -13.48 -4.18
CA ALA A 57 1.83 -13.07 -4.62
C ALA A 57 2.77 -14.25 -4.90
N ARG A 58 2.50 -15.43 -4.33
CA ARG A 58 3.31 -16.65 -4.53
C ARG A 58 4.80 -16.38 -4.35
N LEU A 59 5.15 -15.69 -3.26
CA LEU A 59 6.52 -15.32 -2.94
C LEU A 59 7.41 -16.55 -2.77
N ARG A 60 8.65 -16.46 -3.27
CA ARG A 60 9.66 -17.51 -3.19
C ARG A 60 10.85 -17.03 -2.37
N GLN A 61 11.61 -17.97 -1.84
CA GLN A 61 12.90 -17.68 -1.21
C GLN A 61 13.79 -16.88 -2.17
N GLY A 62 14.36 -15.77 -1.69
CA GLY A 62 15.22 -14.90 -2.48
C GLY A 62 14.51 -13.83 -3.31
N ASP A 63 13.19 -13.82 -3.40
CA ASP A 63 12.45 -12.79 -4.15
C ASP A 63 12.72 -11.37 -3.58
N ALA A 64 12.74 -10.39 -4.48
CA ALA A 64 12.69 -8.97 -4.15
C ALA A 64 11.23 -8.48 -4.14
N VAL A 65 10.77 -7.97 -3.01
CA VAL A 65 9.37 -7.59 -2.78
C VAL A 65 9.27 -6.13 -2.39
N LEU A 66 8.32 -5.41 -2.99
CA LEU A 66 7.95 -4.04 -2.67
C LEU A 66 6.59 -4.00 -1.97
N ASP A 67 6.50 -3.41 -0.78
CA ASP A 67 5.25 -3.14 -0.05
C ASP A 67 4.93 -1.64 -0.14
N VAL A 68 3.91 -1.28 -0.93
CA VAL A 68 3.52 0.12 -1.21
C VAL A 68 2.36 0.52 -0.32
N GLY A 69 2.57 1.58 0.47
CA GLY A 69 1.68 1.96 1.56
C GLY A 69 1.82 1.00 2.74
N CYS A 70 3.06 0.67 3.08
CA CYS A 70 3.38 -0.37 4.06
C CYS A 70 2.93 -0.05 5.50
N GLY A 71 2.56 1.20 5.79
CA GLY A 71 2.15 1.65 7.12
C GLY A 71 3.19 1.29 8.18
N THR A 72 2.77 0.60 9.23
CA THR A 72 3.66 0.12 10.30
C THR A 72 4.36 -1.21 9.97
N GLY A 73 4.43 -1.59 8.69
CA GLY A 73 5.25 -2.68 8.17
C GLY A 73 4.71 -4.10 8.38
N THR A 74 3.45 -4.27 8.77
CA THR A 74 2.93 -5.62 9.13
C THR A 74 2.95 -6.59 7.93
N LEU A 75 2.64 -6.12 6.71
CA LEU A 75 2.69 -6.94 5.50
C LEU A 75 4.14 -7.20 5.07
N ALA A 76 4.99 -6.16 5.09
CA ALA A 76 6.41 -6.29 4.77
C ALA A 76 7.15 -7.29 5.68
N LEU A 77 6.84 -7.30 6.99
CA LEU A 77 7.40 -8.28 7.94
C LEU A 77 7.02 -9.71 7.53
N ALA A 78 5.75 -9.95 7.25
CA ALA A 78 5.28 -11.27 6.81
C ALA A 78 5.82 -11.67 5.42
N ALA A 79 6.01 -10.70 4.51
CA ALA A 79 6.68 -10.94 3.22
C ALA A 79 8.14 -11.36 3.43
N LYS A 80 8.87 -10.69 4.35
CA LYS A 80 10.27 -11.04 4.66
C LYS A 80 10.40 -12.45 5.23
N GLU A 81 9.49 -12.88 6.08
CA GLU A 81 9.45 -14.27 6.55
C GLU A 81 9.30 -15.28 5.39
N ARG A 82 8.49 -14.94 4.36
CA ARG A 82 8.29 -15.82 3.20
C ARG A 82 9.49 -15.85 2.24
N VAL A 83 10.14 -14.70 2.01
CA VAL A 83 11.31 -14.65 1.09
C VAL A 83 12.63 -15.02 1.77
N GLY A 84 12.64 -15.12 3.08
CA GLY A 84 13.79 -15.56 3.87
C GLY A 84 14.93 -14.54 3.94
N SER A 85 16.10 -14.98 4.45
CA SER A 85 17.26 -14.11 4.68
C SER A 85 17.85 -13.55 3.39
N THR A 86 17.82 -14.30 2.30
CA THR A 86 18.36 -13.92 0.98
C THR A 86 17.43 -13.02 0.17
N GLY A 87 16.13 -12.97 0.51
CA GLY A 87 15.16 -12.10 -0.16
C GLY A 87 15.28 -10.64 0.28
N LEU A 88 14.97 -9.73 -0.62
CA LEU A 88 14.90 -8.29 -0.36
C LEU A 88 13.45 -7.88 -0.09
N VAL A 89 13.22 -7.07 0.93
CA VAL A 89 11.92 -6.41 1.12
C VAL A 89 12.12 -4.92 1.31
N VAL A 90 11.41 -4.13 0.51
CA VAL A 90 11.37 -2.66 0.62
C VAL A 90 9.94 -2.25 0.96
N GLY A 91 9.76 -1.42 1.98
CA GLY A 91 8.47 -0.85 2.36
C GLY A 91 8.45 0.67 2.19
N ILE A 92 7.44 1.20 1.50
CA ILE A 92 7.28 2.64 1.24
C ILE A 92 5.98 3.13 1.88
N ASP A 93 6.04 4.23 2.63
CA ASP A 93 4.86 4.91 3.20
C ASP A 93 5.15 6.41 3.34
N PRO A 94 4.19 7.32 3.08
CA PRO A 94 4.41 8.76 3.23
C PRO A 94 4.50 9.22 4.70
N GLY A 95 4.08 8.43 5.67
CA GLY A 95 4.06 8.77 7.09
C GLY A 95 5.38 8.47 7.82
N PRO A 96 6.22 9.47 8.19
CA PRO A 96 7.48 9.22 8.88
C PRO A 96 7.33 8.43 10.19
N ARG A 97 6.25 8.68 10.96
CA ARG A 97 5.97 7.93 12.20
C ARG A 97 5.57 6.50 11.93
N GLN A 98 4.90 6.21 10.80
CA GLN A 98 4.60 4.85 10.35
C GLN A 98 5.90 4.11 10.04
N ILE A 99 6.78 4.72 9.26
CA ILE A 99 8.09 4.15 8.90
C ILE A 99 8.97 3.93 10.15
N GLY A 100 9.02 4.91 11.07
CA GLY A 100 9.73 4.75 12.34
C GLY A 100 9.21 3.55 13.15
N ARG A 101 7.90 3.34 13.17
CA ARG A 101 7.27 2.18 13.82
C ARG A 101 7.60 0.87 13.10
N ALA A 102 7.56 0.85 11.76
CA ALA A 102 7.91 -0.31 10.96
C ALA A 102 9.35 -0.76 11.20
N ARG A 103 10.31 0.18 11.15
CA ARG A 103 11.73 -0.06 11.48
C ARG A 103 11.91 -0.66 12.89
N SER A 104 11.21 -0.10 13.88
CA SER A 104 11.28 -0.59 15.26
C SER A 104 10.74 -2.03 15.40
N LYS A 105 9.72 -2.41 14.61
CA LYS A 105 9.18 -3.76 14.61
C LYS A 105 10.14 -4.75 13.95
N ALA A 106 10.70 -4.39 12.80
CA ALA A 106 11.69 -5.21 12.10
C ALA A 106 12.95 -5.45 12.97
N ALA A 107 13.49 -4.40 13.57
CA ALA A 107 14.66 -4.51 14.46
C ALA A 107 14.42 -5.45 15.64
N ARG A 108 13.22 -5.39 16.27
CA ARG A 108 12.87 -6.31 17.37
C ARG A 108 12.74 -7.76 16.96
N GLN A 109 12.43 -8.03 15.69
CA GLN A 109 12.32 -9.37 15.14
C GLN A 109 13.61 -9.85 14.45
N GLY A 110 14.66 -9.01 14.41
CA GLY A 110 15.90 -9.32 13.73
C GLY A 110 15.74 -9.43 12.22
N LEU A 111 14.73 -8.77 11.63
CA LEU A 111 14.45 -8.82 10.20
C LEU A 111 15.07 -7.61 9.51
N ASP A 112 15.84 -7.87 8.44
CA ASP A 112 16.42 -6.85 7.58
C ASP A 112 15.40 -6.46 6.50
N ILE A 113 14.79 -5.27 6.63
CA ILE A 113 13.80 -4.71 5.73
C ILE A 113 14.12 -3.24 5.54
N ASP A 114 14.18 -2.78 4.29
CA ASP A 114 14.42 -1.38 3.95
C ASP A 114 13.11 -0.59 3.95
N PHE A 115 12.84 0.13 5.03
CA PHE A 115 11.67 0.99 5.13
C PHE A 115 12.03 2.45 4.80
N ARG A 116 11.32 3.04 3.83
CA ARG A 116 11.56 4.40 3.34
C ARG A 116 10.32 5.27 3.44
N VAL A 117 10.51 6.54 3.78
CA VAL A 117 9.46 7.56 3.61
C VAL A 117 9.39 7.93 2.13
N GLY A 118 8.21 7.78 1.53
CA GLY A 118 8.03 8.06 0.10
C GLY A 118 6.57 7.97 -0.31
N VAL A 119 6.27 8.42 -1.53
CA VAL A 119 4.92 8.46 -2.10
C VAL A 119 4.82 7.51 -3.29
N ILE A 120 3.64 6.94 -3.50
CA ILE A 120 3.41 5.95 -4.57
C ILE A 120 3.57 6.54 -5.96
N GLU A 121 3.22 7.81 -6.15
CA GLU A 121 3.27 8.51 -7.44
C GLU A 121 4.68 8.89 -7.90
N ARG A 122 5.70 8.64 -7.06
CA ARG A 122 7.12 8.83 -7.37
C ARG A 122 7.95 7.90 -6.50
N LEU A 123 8.12 6.67 -6.94
CA LEU A 123 8.95 5.69 -6.25
C LEU A 123 10.42 5.93 -6.61
N GLU A 124 11.22 6.35 -5.62
CA GLU A 124 12.66 6.52 -5.77
C GLU A 124 13.37 5.15 -5.70
N LEU A 125 12.98 4.28 -6.63
CA LEU A 125 13.44 2.90 -6.75
C LEU A 125 13.84 2.62 -8.20
N PRO A 126 14.83 1.74 -8.42
CA PRO A 126 15.27 1.38 -9.78
C PRO A 126 14.16 0.65 -10.55
N ASP A 127 14.24 0.75 -11.88
CA ASP A 127 13.40 -0.02 -12.80
C ASP A 127 13.67 -1.52 -12.66
N GLN A 128 12.65 -2.33 -12.90
CA GLN A 128 12.76 -3.79 -13.05
C GLN A 128 13.55 -4.48 -11.92
N SER A 129 13.31 -4.05 -10.67
CA SER A 129 14.08 -4.51 -9.51
C SER A 129 13.33 -5.51 -8.64
N PHE A 130 12.00 -5.57 -8.75
CA PHE A 130 11.17 -6.38 -7.87
C PHE A 130 10.46 -7.53 -8.60
N ASP A 131 10.42 -8.69 -7.95
CA ASP A 131 9.70 -9.87 -8.41
C ASP A 131 8.19 -9.78 -8.09
N ALA A 132 7.86 -9.09 -6.99
CA ALA A 132 6.49 -8.83 -6.59
C ALA A 132 6.33 -7.45 -5.93
N ALA A 133 5.17 -6.84 -6.13
CA ALA A 133 4.71 -5.67 -5.40
C ALA A 133 3.39 -6.00 -4.68
N LEU A 134 3.26 -5.50 -3.46
CA LEU A 134 2.10 -5.70 -2.59
C LEU A 134 1.53 -4.36 -2.19
N SER A 135 0.21 -4.26 -2.05
CA SER A 135 -0.45 -3.13 -1.42
C SER A 135 -1.73 -3.59 -0.73
N THR A 136 -1.89 -3.28 0.55
CA THR A 136 -3.11 -3.65 1.28
C THR A 136 -3.69 -2.47 2.04
N MET A 137 -5.01 -2.27 1.92
CA MET A 137 -5.77 -1.24 2.65
C MET A 137 -5.18 0.18 2.48
N MET A 138 -4.73 0.52 1.27
CA MET A 138 -4.07 1.80 0.99
C MET A 138 -4.69 2.52 -0.23
N MET A 139 -5.05 1.79 -1.29
CA MET A 139 -5.53 2.41 -2.54
C MET A 139 -6.79 3.25 -2.34
N HIS A 140 -7.66 2.89 -1.40
CA HIS A 140 -8.86 3.66 -1.08
C HIS A 140 -8.56 5.05 -0.49
N HIS A 141 -7.33 5.33 -0.05
CA HIS A 141 -6.89 6.65 0.41
C HIS A 141 -6.46 7.58 -0.72
N LEU A 142 -6.34 7.09 -1.94
CA LEU A 142 -5.80 7.83 -3.07
C LEU A 142 -6.93 8.35 -3.99
N PRO A 143 -6.83 9.60 -4.47
CA PRO A 143 -7.56 10.04 -5.66
C PRO A 143 -7.20 9.19 -6.89
N ASP A 144 -8.09 9.12 -7.86
CA ASP A 144 -7.93 8.22 -9.01
C ASP A 144 -6.74 8.57 -9.90
N ASP A 145 -6.38 9.85 -10.00
CA ASP A 145 -5.17 10.30 -10.72
C ASP A 145 -3.88 9.80 -10.04
N LEU A 146 -3.85 9.79 -8.70
CA LEU A 146 -2.72 9.22 -7.94
C LEU A 146 -2.66 7.71 -8.07
N LYS A 147 -3.80 7.01 -8.09
CA LYS A 147 -3.84 5.56 -8.36
C LYS A 147 -3.20 5.24 -9.71
N ARG A 148 -3.55 5.98 -10.78
CA ARG A 148 -2.98 5.77 -12.12
C ARG A 148 -1.47 5.98 -12.13
N ARG A 149 -0.99 7.10 -11.59
CA ARG A 149 0.45 7.40 -11.52
C ARG A 149 1.19 6.37 -10.68
N GLY A 150 0.65 6.02 -9.52
CA GLY A 150 1.26 5.04 -8.64
C GLY A 150 1.32 3.63 -9.24
N LEU A 151 0.29 3.19 -9.94
CA LEU A 151 0.30 1.91 -10.64
C LEU A 151 1.31 1.88 -11.78
N ALA A 152 1.51 3.00 -12.50
CA ALA A 152 2.56 3.13 -13.50
C ALA A 152 3.97 3.04 -12.88
N GLU A 153 4.17 3.69 -11.72
CA GLU A 153 5.44 3.60 -10.98
C GLU A 153 5.70 2.18 -10.45
N ILE A 154 4.69 1.51 -9.93
CA ILE A 154 4.81 0.10 -9.53
C ILE A 154 5.17 -0.77 -10.74
N ALA A 155 4.49 -0.59 -11.88
CA ALA A 155 4.79 -1.33 -13.11
C ALA A 155 6.23 -1.09 -13.57
N ARG A 156 6.76 0.14 -13.47
CA ARG A 156 8.14 0.47 -13.80
C ARG A 156 9.13 -0.32 -12.94
N THR A 157 8.88 -0.40 -11.63
CA THR A 157 9.78 -1.05 -10.68
C THR A 157 9.74 -2.58 -10.73
N LEU A 158 8.65 -3.17 -11.21
CA LEU A 158 8.55 -4.61 -11.37
C LEU A 158 9.38 -5.12 -12.54
N LYS A 159 10.00 -6.27 -12.39
CA LYS A 159 10.63 -7.05 -13.47
C LYS A 159 9.59 -7.50 -14.50
N PRO A 160 9.95 -7.77 -15.76
CA PRO A 160 9.07 -8.49 -16.69
C PRO A 160 8.56 -9.78 -16.06
N GLY A 161 7.25 -10.04 -16.16
CA GLY A 161 6.59 -11.17 -15.49
C GLY A 161 6.40 -11.01 -13.97
N GLY A 162 6.88 -9.92 -13.38
CA GLY A 162 6.65 -9.58 -11.97
C GLY A 162 5.16 -9.34 -11.66
N ARG A 163 4.76 -9.52 -10.41
CA ARG A 163 3.36 -9.50 -10.01
C ARG A 163 3.04 -8.34 -9.07
N LEU A 164 1.91 -7.69 -9.32
CA LEU A 164 1.28 -6.77 -8.36
C LEU A 164 0.06 -7.45 -7.74
N VAL A 165 -0.04 -7.45 -6.42
CA VAL A 165 -1.25 -7.82 -5.70
C VAL A 165 -1.73 -6.65 -4.85
N VAL A 166 -2.97 -6.24 -5.10
CA VAL A 166 -3.68 -5.25 -4.28
C VAL A 166 -4.84 -5.94 -3.59
N ALA A 167 -4.98 -5.75 -2.27
CA ALA A 167 -6.16 -6.19 -1.54
C ALA A 167 -6.73 -5.00 -0.74
N ASP A 168 -7.99 -4.64 -1.02
CA ASP A 168 -8.58 -3.41 -0.49
C ASP A 168 -10.11 -3.48 -0.39
N PHE A 169 -10.71 -2.41 0.10
CA PHE A 169 -12.15 -2.29 0.25
C PHE A 169 -12.85 -1.99 -1.08
N LYS A 170 -14.06 -2.52 -1.21
CA LYS A 170 -14.98 -2.18 -2.29
C LYS A 170 -15.65 -0.84 -2.03
N ARG A 171 -15.87 -0.09 -3.10
CA ARG A 171 -16.78 1.04 -3.08
C ARG A 171 -18.23 0.52 -2.91
N PRO A 172 -19.04 1.15 -2.05
CA PRO A 172 -20.46 0.83 -1.96
C PRO A 172 -21.19 1.05 -3.28
N GLU A 173 -22.16 0.18 -3.56
CA GLU A 173 -23.07 0.38 -4.71
C GLU A 173 -23.88 1.67 -4.55
N PRO A 174 -24.23 2.36 -5.66
CA PRO A 174 -25.12 3.50 -5.63
C PRO A 174 -26.44 3.14 -4.93
N GLY A 175 -26.82 3.92 -3.93
CA GLY A 175 -28.07 3.68 -3.16
C GLY A 175 -27.92 2.78 -1.91
N ALA A 176 -26.75 2.26 -1.61
CA ALA A 176 -26.49 1.40 -0.44
C ALA A 176 -26.39 2.14 0.91
N GLY A 177 -27.04 3.27 1.08
CA GLY A 177 -26.99 4.07 2.31
C GLY A 177 -25.76 4.99 2.39
N ARG A 178 -25.59 5.69 3.55
CA ARG A 178 -24.41 6.57 3.73
C ARG A 178 -23.13 5.72 3.85
N PRO A 179 -22.25 5.74 2.83
CA PRO A 179 -20.97 5.03 2.93
C PRO A 179 -20.08 5.70 3.96
N VAL A 180 -19.35 4.90 4.72
CA VAL A 180 -18.13 5.42 5.38
C VAL A 180 -17.18 5.78 4.23
N ARG A 181 -16.97 7.07 3.99
CA ARG A 181 -15.99 7.55 3.01
C ARG A 181 -14.59 7.32 3.61
N PHE A 182 -14.00 6.18 3.28
CA PHE A 182 -12.60 5.95 3.52
C PHE A 182 -11.80 6.60 2.37
N GLY A 183 -11.27 7.82 2.59
CA GLY A 183 -10.33 8.44 1.67
C GLY A 183 -10.92 9.36 0.60
N ALA A 184 -10.04 9.82 -0.29
CA ALA A 184 -10.29 10.87 -1.29
C ALA A 184 -10.70 10.33 -2.67
N GLY A 185 -10.67 9.01 -2.91
CA GLY A 185 -10.92 8.40 -4.21
C GLY A 185 -12.39 8.09 -4.48
N GLU A 186 -12.77 8.14 -5.76
CA GLU A 186 -14.08 7.73 -6.23
C GLU A 186 -14.15 6.22 -6.52
N SER A 187 -13.00 5.59 -6.86
CA SER A 187 -12.88 4.18 -7.24
C SER A 187 -12.55 3.28 -6.05
N GLY A 188 -13.18 2.10 -5.99
CA GLY A 188 -12.82 1.00 -5.09
C GLY A 188 -11.96 -0.07 -5.75
N ILE A 189 -11.70 -1.17 -5.03
CA ILE A 189 -10.89 -2.29 -5.56
C ILE A 189 -11.48 -2.88 -6.85
N GLN A 190 -12.80 -2.89 -7.00
CA GLN A 190 -13.50 -3.41 -8.18
C GLN A 190 -13.22 -2.63 -9.48
N ASP A 191 -12.76 -1.38 -9.36
CA ASP A 191 -12.46 -0.50 -10.49
C ASP A 191 -10.98 -0.62 -10.94
N LEU A 192 -10.10 -1.16 -10.08
CA LEU A 192 -8.66 -1.25 -10.32
C LEU A 192 -8.24 -2.12 -11.52
N PRO A 193 -8.97 -3.17 -11.96
CA PRO A 193 -8.57 -3.93 -13.14
C PRO A 193 -8.34 -3.06 -14.36
N GLY A 194 -9.20 -2.06 -14.60
CA GLY A 194 -9.04 -1.10 -15.70
C GLY A 194 -7.81 -0.20 -15.53
N PHE A 195 -7.45 0.17 -14.31
CA PHE A 195 -6.25 0.98 -14.03
C PHE A 195 -4.97 0.17 -14.20
N LEU A 196 -4.98 -1.12 -13.79
CA LEU A 196 -3.85 -2.01 -14.00
C LEU A 196 -3.58 -2.22 -15.50
N ALA A 197 -4.64 -2.49 -16.29
CA ALA A 197 -4.50 -2.64 -17.73
C ALA A 197 -3.90 -1.39 -18.40
N GLN A 198 -4.34 -0.19 -17.99
CA GLN A 198 -3.78 1.09 -18.47
C GLN A 198 -2.32 1.28 -18.06
N ALA A 199 -1.89 0.74 -16.92
CA ALA A 199 -0.51 0.80 -16.44
C ALA A 199 0.41 -0.27 -17.07
N GLY A 200 -0.09 -1.09 -18.01
CA GLY A 200 0.70 -2.11 -18.74
C GLY A 200 0.76 -3.47 -18.04
N PHE A 201 -0.15 -3.75 -17.11
CA PHE A 201 -0.30 -5.10 -16.60
C PHE A 201 -1.13 -5.95 -17.56
N ALA A 202 -0.60 -7.12 -17.89
CA ALA A 202 -1.31 -8.20 -18.56
C ALA A 202 -1.90 -9.17 -17.52
N GLU A 203 -2.71 -10.13 -17.95
CA GLU A 203 -3.27 -11.18 -17.09
C GLU A 203 -3.84 -10.63 -15.77
N VAL A 204 -4.75 -9.65 -15.89
CA VAL A 204 -5.39 -9.04 -14.71
C VAL A 204 -6.51 -9.95 -14.20
N GLU A 205 -6.37 -10.40 -12.95
CA GLU A 205 -7.35 -11.21 -12.23
C GLU A 205 -7.90 -10.39 -11.05
N ALA A 206 -9.20 -10.53 -10.77
CA ALA A 206 -9.84 -9.90 -9.63
C ALA A 206 -10.79 -10.88 -8.94
N GLY A 207 -10.96 -10.72 -7.63
CA GLY A 207 -11.86 -11.56 -6.85
C GLY A 207 -12.24 -10.93 -5.52
N ASP A 208 -13.15 -11.61 -4.84
CA ASP A 208 -13.68 -11.17 -3.56
C ASP A 208 -12.89 -11.77 -2.40
N VAL A 209 -12.63 -10.93 -1.40
CA VAL A 209 -12.16 -11.40 -0.09
C VAL A 209 -13.35 -11.48 0.86
N ARG A 210 -13.60 -12.66 1.41
CA ARG A 210 -14.71 -12.88 2.33
C ARG A 210 -14.48 -12.17 3.67
N LEU A 211 -15.01 -10.96 3.78
CA LEU A 211 -15.13 -10.26 5.05
C LEU A 211 -16.56 -10.38 5.60
N PRO A 212 -16.75 -10.27 6.94
CA PRO A 212 -18.11 -10.12 7.46
C PRO A 212 -18.71 -8.81 6.94
N ARG A 213 -20.01 -8.76 6.85
CA ARG A 213 -20.72 -7.51 6.62
C ARG A 213 -20.45 -6.57 7.78
N LEU A 214 -19.82 -5.44 7.49
CA LEU A 214 -19.54 -4.38 8.46
C LEU A 214 -20.37 -3.16 8.07
N PRO A 215 -20.98 -2.47 9.04
CA PRO A 215 -21.69 -1.22 8.76
C PRO A 215 -20.76 -0.24 8.02
N GLY A 216 -21.20 0.23 6.84
CA GLY A 216 -20.45 1.18 6.02
C GLY A 216 -19.28 0.62 5.18
N ILE A 217 -18.99 -0.69 5.25
CA ILE A 217 -18.02 -1.36 4.38
C ILE A 217 -18.76 -2.29 3.42
N ALA A 218 -18.72 -1.98 2.11
CA ALA A 218 -19.41 -2.76 1.08
C ALA A 218 -18.79 -4.15 0.83
N GLY A 219 -17.64 -4.43 1.42
CA GLY A 219 -16.86 -5.65 1.26
C GLY A 219 -15.40 -5.36 0.94
N ALA A 220 -14.67 -6.40 0.60
CA ALA A 220 -13.29 -6.28 0.15
C ALA A 220 -13.04 -7.23 -1.02
N GLY A 221 -11.99 -6.95 -1.75
CA GLY A 221 -11.55 -7.76 -2.88
C GLY A 221 -10.04 -7.69 -3.07
N TYR A 222 -9.58 -8.40 -4.07
CA TYR A 222 -8.19 -8.31 -4.54
C TYR A 222 -8.16 -8.09 -6.05
N VAL A 223 -7.04 -7.56 -6.51
CA VAL A 223 -6.64 -7.53 -7.91
C VAL A 223 -5.20 -8.00 -7.99
N LEU A 224 -4.96 -8.94 -8.90
CA LEU A 224 -3.64 -9.43 -9.28
C LEU A 224 -3.38 -8.98 -10.71
N GLY A 225 -2.21 -8.41 -10.99
CA GLY A 225 -1.75 -8.12 -12.33
C GLY A 225 -0.32 -8.64 -12.52
N ARG A 226 -0.02 -9.18 -13.70
CA ARG A 226 1.33 -9.56 -14.11
C ARG A 226 1.87 -8.52 -15.08
N LYS A 227 3.09 -8.03 -14.85
CA LYS A 227 3.76 -7.15 -15.80
C LYS A 227 4.08 -7.89 -17.09
N GLY A 228 3.70 -7.33 -18.22
CA GLY A 228 4.09 -7.82 -19.54
C GLY A 228 5.60 -7.66 -19.81
#